data_2a4eadbd0fd90ce70aa3b063d8278b33
#
_entry.id   2a4eadbd0fd90ce70aa3b063d8278b33
#
_cell.length_a   1.000
_cell.length_b   1.000
_cell.length_c   1.000
_cell.angle_alpha   90.00
_cell.angle_beta   90.00
_cell.angle_gamma   90.00
#
_symmetry.space_group_name_H-M   'P 1'
#
loop_
_entity.id
_entity.type
_entity.pdbx_description
1 polymer ?
#
loop_
_entity_poly.entity_id
_entity_poly.type
_entity_poly.pdbx_seq_one_letter_code
_entity_poly.pdbx_strand_id
1 'polypeptide(L)'
;MAKFFIEHPVFACVISIIIALVGSISAVSLPVAQYPQISNPRISVSTNYVGANAEVVEQTVAQAIEKEVNGVDNMVDMRSTSDNDGNYTLDIKFDLGTDDDMDMVKVQNRVAQANASLPSEVTSYGVTTSKQAEETIMYFSLLSPNGTYDELFLKNYGTTQFVDALKRVDGVSEVNEYGPDLSLRVWLDPMKMAQNGLTAADVKSAISSQNIQAPVGSIGARPTENDQEFQYSARLQGRLKTEEEFGNIVLKNNNGQLLHLRDIARVEYGKRSDGVVGRLDGILSLIHI
;
A
#
# COMPACT_ATOMS: atom_id res chain seq x y z
N MET A 1 62.98 18.08 -2.54
CA MET A 1 61.65 18.72 -2.31
C MET A 1 61.67 19.74 -1.16
N ALA A 2 62.16 19.42 0.03
CA ALA A 2 62.18 20.37 1.16
C ALA A 2 62.90 21.69 0.86
N LYS A 3 64.05 21.65 0.18
CA LYS A 3 64.84 22.84 -0.19
C LYS A 3 64.05 23.83 -1.05
N PHE A 4 63.18 23.35 -1.97
CA PHE A 4 62.33 24.19 -2.81
C PHE A 4 61.31 24.99 -1.99
N PHE A 5 60.69 24.37 -0.98
CA PHE A 5 59.72 25.06 -0.12
C PHE A 5 60.38 26.05 0.86
N ILE A 6 61.64 25.81 1.24
CA ILE A 6 62.42 26.74 2.08
C ILE A 6 62.78 27.99 1.28
N GLU A 7 63.09 27.85 0.01
CA GLU A 7 63.44 28.96 -0.87
C GLU A 7 62.21 29.75 -1.37
N HIS A 8 61.01 29.14 -1.31
CA HIS A 8 59.76 29.77 -1.77
C HIS A 8 58.66 29.72 -0.68
N PRO A 9 58.82 30.48 0.43
CA PRO A 9 57.88 30.39 1.58
C PRO A 9 56.44 30.80 1.24
N VAL A 10 56.25 31.78 0.34
CA VAL A 10 54.91 32.22 -0.08
C VAL A 10 54.16 31.09 -0.81
N PHE A 11 54.85 30.33 -1.65
CA PHE A 11 54.30 29.20 -2.36
C PHE A 11 53.89 28.08 -1.39
N ALA A 12 54.72 27.82 -0.38
CA ALA A 12 54.39 26.84 0.67
C ALA A 12 53.13 27.25 1.48
N CYS A 13 53.00 28.53 1.85
CA CYS A 13 51.83 29.05 2.53
C CYS A 13 50.55 28.91 1.69
N VAL A 14 50.63 29.25 0.38
CA VAL A 14 49.45 29.14 -0.52
C VAL A 14 48.97 27.68 -0.63
N ILE A 15 49.90 26.75 -0.81
CA ILE A 15 49.53 25.31 -0.88
C ILE A 15 48.92 24.85 0.45
N SER A 16 49.49 25.24 1.59
CA SER A 16 48.93 24.90 2.90
C SER A 16 47.51 25.41 3.09
N ILE A 17 47.24 26.65 2.66
CA ILE A 17 45.91 27.25 2.73
C ILE A 17 44.94 26.51 1.79
N ILE A 18 45.36 26.16 0.58
CA ILE A 18 44.52 25.39 -0.35
C ILE A 18 44.18 24.02 0.23
N ILE A 19 45.17 23.30 0.77
CA ILE A 19 44.93 21.99 1.39
C ILE A 19 43.99 22.11 2.59
N ALA A 20 44.18 23.13 3.44
CA ALA A 20 43.31 23.37 4.57
C ALA A 20 41.87 23.70 4.15
N LEU A 21 41.68 24.52 3.11
CA LEU A 21 40.36 24.84 2.56
C LEU A 21 39.68 23.62 1.95
N VAL A 22 40.36 22.86 1.11
CA VAL A 22 39.83 21.64 0.50
C VAL A 22 39.53 20.63 1.56
N GLY A 23 40.39 20.45 2.57
CA GLY A 23 40.14 19.54 3.69
C GLY A 23 38.94 19.96 4.54
N SER A 24 38.75 21.25 4.80
CA SER A 24 37.60 21.77 5.52
C SER A 24 36.27 21.56 4.77
N ILE A 25 36.27 21.83 3.45
CA ILE A 25 35.10 21.60 2.60
C ILE A 25 34.77 20.11 2.54
N SER A 26 35.79 19.27 2.34
CA SER A 26 35.61 17.81 2.33
C SER A 26 35.09 17.26 3.65
N ALA A 27 35.57 17.80 4.77
CA ALA A 27 35.13 17.38 6.11
C ALA A 27 33.63 17.65 6.36
N VAL A 28 33.12 18.79 5.87
CA VAL A 28 31.70 19.15 5.98
C VAL A 28 30.81 18.30 5.04
N SER A 29 31.36 17.89 3.89
CA SER A 29 30.63 17.08 2.91
C SER A 29 30.70 15.56 3.17
N LEU A 30 31.51 15.11 4.11
CA LEU A 30 31.58 13.70 4.48
C LEU A 30 30.25 13.27 5.15
N PRO A 31 29.56 12.25 4.65
CA PRO A 31 28.41 11.70 5.32
C PRO A 31 28.84 11.08 6.66
N VAL A 32 28.37 11.66 7.76
CA VAL A 32 28.63 11.14 9.09
C VAL A 32 27.45 10.25 9.48
N ALA A 33 27.63 8.94 9.39
CA ALA A 33 26.72 7.98 9.98
C ALA A 33 27.19 7.63 11.40
N GLN A 34 26.29 7.65 12.37
CA GLN A 34 26.61 7.31 13.77
C GLN A 34 27.02 5.84 13.92
N TYR A 35 26.50 4.98 13.04
CA TYR A 35 26.86 3.57 12.94
C TYR A 35 27.14 3.22 11.47
N PRO A 36 28.14 2.33 11.21
CA PRO A 36 28.31 1.80 9.87
C PRO A 36 27.04 1.08 9.43
N GLN A 37 26.66 1.21 8.16
CA GLN A 37 25.58 0.41 7.58
C GLN A 37 26.06 -1.05 7.49
N ILE A 38 25.74 -1.83 8.49
CA ILE A 38 26.02 -3.27 8.59
C ILE A 38 24.77 -4.11 8.39
N SER A 39 23.67 -3.47 8.07
CA SER A 39 22.41 -4.12 7.80
C SER A 39 22.30 -4.55 6.33
N ASN A 40 21.86 -5.76 6.13
CA ASN A 40 21.61 -6.30 4.80
C ASN A 40 20.33 -5.67 4.24
N PRO A 41 20.33 -5.25 2.96
CA PRO A 41 19.10 -4.82 2.30
C PRO A 41 18.00 -5.88 2.40
N ARG A 42 16.77 -5.44 2.66
CA ARG A 42 15.60 -6.30 2.73
C ARG A 42 14.48 -5.80 1.84
N ILE A 43 13.91 -6.74 1.10
CA ILE A 43 12.74 -6.50 0.25
C ILE A 43 11.62 -7.38 0.75
N SER A 44 10.45 -6.77 0.99
CA SER A 44 9.23 -7.47 1.39
C SER A 44 8.24 -7.52 0.24
N VAL A 45 7.67 -8.70 0.03
CA VAL A 45 6.57 -8.94 -0.92
C VAL A 45 5.35 -9.34 -0.13
N SER A 46 4.24 -8.62 -0.30
CA SER A 46 3.01 -8.89 0.43
C SER A 46 1.79 -8.92 -0.46
N THR A 47 0.84 -9.77 -0.11
CA THR A 47 -0.48 -9.86 -0.74
C THR A 47 -1.50 -10.46 0.23
N ASN A 48 -2.78 -10.44 -0.14
CA ASN A 48 -3.83 -11.07 0.65
C ASN A 48 -4.74 -11.91 -0.24
N TYR A 49 -4.98 -13.14 0.18
CA TYR A 49 -5.97 -14.04 -0.41
C TYR A 49 -7.20 -14.08 0.48
N VAL A 50 -8.13 -13.17 0.27
CA VAL A 50 -9.31 -12.99 1.10
C VAL A 50 -10.11 -14.29 1.21
N GLY A 51 -10.32 -14.76 2.45
CA GLY A 51 -11.11 -15.96 2.76
C GLY A 51 -10.34 -17.28 2.70
N ALA A 52 -9.04 -17.26 2.37
CA ALA A 52 -8.17 -18.42 2.43
C ALA A 52 -7.57 -18.58 3.84
N ASN A 53 -7.34 -19.81 4.27
CA ASN A 53 -6.56 -20.13 5.46
C ASN A 53 -5.07 -20.21 5.11
N ALA A 54 -4.20 -20.30 6.12
CA ALA A 54 -2.75 -20.34 5.97
C ALA A 54 -2.26 -21.46 5.03
N GLU A 55 -2.88 -22.65 5.09
CA GLU A 55 -2.51 -23.78 4.24
C GLU A 55 -2.81 -23.52 2.77
N VAL A 56 -3.98 -22.96 2.46
CA VAL A 56 -4.36 -22.61 1.08
C VAL A 56 -3.46 -21.47 0.55
N VAL A 57 -3.16 -20.48 1.38
CA VAL A 57 -2.23 -19.39 1.01
C VAL A 57 -0.85 -19.95 0.70
N GLU A 58 -0.35 -20.85 1.55
CA GLU A 58 0.95 -21.50 1.33
C GLU A 58 0.98 -22.28 0.01
N GLN A 59 -0.01 -23.13 -0.25
CA GLN A 59 -0.04 -23.98 -1.43
C GLN A 59 -0.25 -23.25 -2.75
N THR A 60 -1.00 -22.14 -2.74
CA THR A 60 -1.43 -21.46 -3.98
C THR A 60 -0.70 -20.14 -4.23
N VAL A 61 -0.30 -19.44 -3.19
CA VAL A 61 0.34 -18.12 -3.29
C VAL A 61 1.82 -18.20 -3.00
N ALA A 62 2.18 -18.74 -1.81
CA ALA A 62 3.56 -18.82 -1.38
C ALA A 62 4.42 -19.63 -2.36
N GLN A 63 4.04 -20.86 -2.68
CA GLN A 63 4.79 -21.70 -3.60
C GLN A 63 4.96 -21.08 -5.00
N ALA A 64 3.94 -20.37 -5.49
CA ALA A 64 4.01 -19.70 -6.79
C ALA A 64 5.02 -18.54 -6.80
N ILE A 65 5.00 -17.71 -5.75
CA ILE A 65 5.89 -16.53 -5.65
C ILE A 65 7.32 -17.00 -5.31
N GLU A 66 7.47 -17.86 -4.31
CA GLU A 66 8.78 -18.32 -3.84
C GLU A 66 9.57 -19.06 -4.93
N LYS A 67 8.89 -19.87 -5.74
CA LYS A 67 9.51 -20.57 -6.87
C LYS A 67 10.17 -19.61 -7.86
N GLU A 68 9.51 -18.50 -8.18
CA GLU A 68 10.03 -17.53 -9.14
C GLU A 68 11.07 -16.59 -8.51
N VAL A 69 10.89 -16.23 -7.24
CA VAL A 69 11.82 -15.36 -6.50
C VAL A 69 13.10 -16.10 -6.12
N ASN A 70 13.03 -17.42 -5.91
CA ASN A 70 14.20 -18.21 -5.57
C ASN A 70 15.28 -18.11 -6.66
N GLY A 71 16.48 -17.79 -6.25
CA GLY A 71 17.62 -17.60 -7.16
C GLY A 71 17.74 -16.19 -7.75
N VAL A 72 17.14 -15.19 -7.13
CA VAL A 72 17.46 -13.78 -7.41
C VAL A 72 18.92 -13.52 -7.02
N ASP A 73 19.65 -12.80 -7.90
CA ASP A 73 21.07 -12.50 -7.69
C ASP A 73 21.30 -11.73 -6.39
N ASN A 74 22.31 -12.14 -5.63
CA ASN A 74 22.72 -11.60 -4.35
C ASN A 74 21.73 -11.84 -3.19
N MET A 75 20.74 -12.71 -3.37
CA MET A 75 19.87 -13.16 -2.28
C MET A 75 20.64 -14.06 -1.31
N VAL A 76 20.59 -13.76 -0.03
CA VAL A 76 21.23 -14.53 1.05
C VAL A 76 20.22 -15.45 1.73
N ASP A 77 19.02 -14.93 1.99
CA ASP A 77 17.98 -15.62 2.73
C ASP A 77 16.60 -15.19 2.29
N MET A 78 15.63 -16.06 2.47
CA MET A 78 14.24 -15.84 2.12
C MET A 78 13.34 -16.47 3.19
N ARG A 79 12.42 -15.70 3.75
CA ARG A 79 11.47 -16.17 4.76
C ARG A 79 10.06 -15.74 4.42
N SER A 80 9.14 -16.69 4.37
CA SER A 80 7.73 -16.39 4.16
C SER A 80 6.88 -16.66 5.40
N THR A 81 5.75 -15.99 5.47
CA THR A 81 4.73 -16.16 6.48
C THR A 81 3.35 -16.12 5.82
N SER A 82 2.55 -17.14 6.11
CA SER A 82 1.14 -17.22 5.69
C SER A 82 0.27 -17.33 6.94
N ASP A 83 -0.80 -16.53 7.02
CA ASP A 83 -1.71 -16.56 8.16
C ASP A 83 -3.13 -17.01 7.80
N ASN A 84 -3.97 -17.24 8.82
CA ASN A 84 -5.35 -17.70 8.64
C ASN A 84 -6.32 -16.59 8.19
N ASP A 85 -5.86 -15.34 8.15
CA ASP A 85 -6.60 -14.21 7.61
C ASP A 85 -6.35 -13.99 6.12
N GLY A 86 -5.57 -14.91 5.51
CA GLY A 86 -5.23 -14.90 4.09
C GLY A 86 -4.05 -14.02 3.74
N ASN A 87 -3.34 -13.43 4.71
CA ASN A 87 -2.17 -12.63 4.42
C ASN A 87 -0.96 -13.52 4.10
N TYR A 88 -0.21 -13.08 3.12
CA TYR A 88 1.09 -13.61 2.74
C TYR A 88 2.13 -12.52 2.77
N THR A 89 3.26 -12.80 3.40
CA THR A 89 4.44 -11.92 3.42
C THR A 89 5.68 -12.73 3.15
N LEU A 90 6.53 -12.28 2.24
CA LEU A 90 7.83 -12.85 1.92
C LEU A 90 8.90 -11.80 2.14
N ASP A 91 9.80 -12.02 3.08
CA ASP A 91 10.95 -11.20 3.37
C ASP A 91 12.19 -11.79 2.74
N ILE A 92 12.86 -11.01 1.90
CA ILE A 92 14.04 -11.41 1.14
C ILE A 92 15.21 -10.56 1.62
N LYS A 93 16.28 -11.22 2.02
CA LYS A 93 17.51 -10.59 2.49
C LYS A 93 18.59 -10.69 1.42
N PHE A 94 19.28 -9.58 1.17
CA PHE A 94 20.34 -9.46 0.18
C PHE A 94 21.74 -9.34 0.84
N ASP A 95 22.77 -9.50 0.05
CA ASP A 95 24.15 -9.30 0.51
C ASP A 95 24.42 -7.84 0.91
N LEU A 96 25.36 -7.66 1.84
CA LEU A 96 25.82 -6.34 2.24
C LEU A 96 26.42 -5.59 1.07
N GLY A 97 25.99 -4.31 0.90
CA GLY A 97 26.51 -3.41 -0.11
C GLY A 97 25.87 -3.55 -1.48
N THR A 98 24.80 -4.34 -1.61
CA THR A 98 23.94 -4.32 -2.81
C THR A 98 23.07 -3.07 -2.83
N ASP A 99 22.61 -2.69 -4.02
CA ASP A 99 21.73 -1.54 -4.22
C ASP A 99 20.28 -1.96 -4.01
N ASP A 100 19.63 -1.40 -2.98
CA ASP A 100 18.24 -1.69 -2.59
C ASP A 100 17.25 -1.45 -3.73
N ASP A 101 17.49 -0.43 -4.57
CA ASP A 101 16.62 -0.11 -5.69
C ASP A 101 16.69 -1.19 -6.75
N MET A 102 17.91 -1.64 -7.07
CA MET A 102 18.12 -2.72 -8.03
C MET A 102 17.61 -4.05 -7.50
N ASP A 103 17.78 -4.35 -6.23
CA ASP A 103 17.29 -5.57 -5.61
C ASP A 103 15.76 -5.61 -5.60
N MET A 104 15.10 -4.48 -5.30
CA MET A 104 13.65 -4.35 -5.42
C MET A 104 13.18 -4.59 -6.86
N VAL A 105 13.84 -4.03 -7.86
CA VAL A 105 13.50 -4.23 -9.29
C VAL A 105 13.64 -5.69 -9.69
N LYS A 106 14.71 -6.38 -9.26
CA LYS A 106 14.91 -7.81 -9.53
C LYS A 106 13.77 -8.65 -8.94
N VAL A 107 13.42 -8.41 -7.66
CA VAL A 107 12.32 -9.10 -7.00
C VAL A 107 11.00 -8.83 -7.71
N GLN A 108 10.71 -7.56 -8.02
CA GLN A 108 9.48 -7.18 -8.71
C GLN A 108 9.33 -7.86 -10.07
N ASN A 109 10.41 -7.99 -10.84
CA ASN A 109 10.40 -8.71 -12.10
C ASN A 109 10.09 -10.20 -11.93
N ARG A 110 10.59 -10.84 -10.86
CA ARG A 110 10.30 -12.24 -10.56
C ARG A 110 8.86 -12.43 -10.08
N VAL A 111 8.38 -11.55 -9.22
CA VAL A 111 6.97 -11.54 -8.77
C VAL A 111 6.01 -11.34 -9.94
N ALA A 112 6.36 -10.48 -10.90
CA ALA A 112 5.56 -10.29 -12.11
C ALA A 112 5.43 -11.59 -12.94
N GLN A 113 6.45 -12.45 -12.96
CA GLN A 113 6.38 -13.76 -13.63
C GLN A 113 5.45 -14.72 -12.88
N ALA A 114 5.43 -14.66 -11.55
CA ALA A 114 4.55 -15.48 -10.72
C ALA A 114 3.06 -15.15 -10.92
N ASN A 115 2.71 -13.91 -11.32
CA ASN A 115 1.32 -13.46 -11.48
C ASN A 115 0.46 -14.37 -12.38
N ALA A 116 1.06 -15.01 -13.38
CA ALA A 116 0.35 -15.92 -14.27
C ALA A 116 -0.13 -17.21 -13.56
N SER A 117 0.50 -17.55 -12.44
CA SER A 117 0.21 -18.76 -11.65
C SER A 117 -0.62 -18.48 -10.41
N LEU A 118 -0.86 -17.18 -10.08
CA LEU A 118 -1.62 -16.79 -8.91
C LEU A 118 -3.14 -16.87 -9.15
N PRO A 119 -3.93 -17.14 -8.09
CA PRO A 119 -5.39 -17.05 -8.15
C PRO A 119 -5.88 -15.65 -8.56
N SER A 120 -7.03 -15.60 -9.25
CA SER A 120 -7.63 -14.33 -9.73
C SER A 120 -7.95 -13.35 -8.61
N GLU A 121 -8.31 -13.84 -7.42
CA GLU A 121 -8.57 -13.05 -6.23
C GLU A 121 -7.32 -12.33 -5.75
N VAL A 122 -6.18 -13.02 -5.75
CA VAL A 122 -4.87 -12.48 -5.36
C VAL A 122 -4.39 -11.45 -6.38
N THR A 123 -4.48 -11.76 -7.67
CA THR A 123 -4.09 -10.81 -8.74
C THR A 123 -4.98 -9.57 -8.76
N SER A 124 -6.28 -9.71 -8.43
CA SER A 124 -7.21 -8.59 -8.30
C SER A 124 -6.94 -7.73 -7.07
N TYR A 125 -6.47 -8.32 -5.98
CA TYR A 125 -6.01 -7.61 -4.78
C TYR A 125 -4.70 -6.88 -5.06
N GLY A 126 -3.79 -7.51 -5.78
CA GLY A 126 -2.46 -7.05 -6.12
C GLY A 126 -1.38 -7.63 -5.21
N VAL A 127 -0.17 -7.74 -5.77
CA VAL A 127 1.04 -8.11 -5.02
C VAL A 127 1.91 -6.87 -4.90
N THR A 128 2.22 -6.48 -3.67
CA THR A 128 3.03 -5.30 -3.37
C THR A 128 4.46 -5.72 -3.06
N THR A 129 5.43 -5.03 -3.64
CA THR A 129 6.85 -5.19 -3.33
C THR A 129 7.38 -3.88 -2.78
N SER A 130 7.98 -3.90 -1.61
CA SER A 130 8.51 -2.72 -0.91
C SER A 130 9.88 -2.98 -0.32
N LYS A 131 10.67 -1.93 -0.13
CA LYS A 131 11.87 -1.99 0.69
C LYS A 131 11.47 -2.06 2.15
N GLN A 132 12.13 -2.88 2.92
CA GLN A 132 11.92 -2.96 4.37
C GLN A 132 13.09 -2.27 5.06
N ALA A 133 12.80 -1.18 5.77
CA ALA A 133 13.78 -0.56 6.66
C ALA A 133 14.05 -1.48 7.86
N GLU A 134 15.32 -1.65 8.23
CA GLU A 134 15.65 -2.47 9.40
C GLU A 134 15.32 -1.80 10.72
N GLU A 135 15.35 -0.46 10.77
CA GLU A 135 15.13 0.30 11.97
C GLU A 135 14.02 1.32 11.81
N THR A 136 13.14 1.31 12.78
CA THR A 136 12.10 2.33 12.89
C THR A 136 12.69 3.59 13.49
N ILE A 137 12.62 4.70 12.75
CA ILE A 137 13.18 5.99 13.18
C ILE A 137 12.34 6.60 14.30
N MET A 138 11.01 6.48 14.20
CA MET A 138 10.09 7.14 15.10
C MET A 138 8.75 6.41 15.19
N TYR A 139 8.23 6.33 16.42
CA TYR A 139 6.85 5.93 16.72
C TYR A 139 6.08 7.14 17.22
N PHE A 140 4.91 7.38 16.64
CA PHE A 140 4.00 8.38 17.19
C PHE A 140 2.56 7.87 17.21
N SER A 141 1.79 8.38 18.15
CA SER A 141 0.40 7.97 18.36
C SER A 141 -0.54 9.14 18.17
N LEU A 142 -1.60 8.94 17.42
CA LEU A 142 -2.69 9.89 17.32
C LEU A 142 -3.77 9.52 18.33
N LEU A 143 -4.08 10.42 19.24
CA LEU A 143 -4.97 10.19 20.36
C LEU A 143 -6.14 11.16 20.35
N SER A 144 -7.30 10.70 20.81
CA SER A 144 -8.43 11.55 21.18
C SER A 144 -8.65 11.49 22.71
N PRO A 145 -7.98 12.34 23.52
CA PRO A 145 -8.01 12.24 24.97
C PRO A 145 -9.41 12.33 25.58
N ASN A 146 -10.29 13.10 24.92
CA ASN A 146 -11.67 13.30 25.37
C ASN A 146 -12.65 12.30 24.74
N GLY A 147 -12.20 11.32 23.95
CA GLY A 147 -13.06 10.37 23.27
C GLY A 147 -13.99 11.00 22.20
N THR A 148 -13.67 12.22 21.74
CA THR A 148 -14.50 12.95 20.75
C THR A 148 -14.48 12.26 19.38
N TYR A 149 -13.36 11.67 19.04
CA TYR A 149 -13.13 10.98 17.77
C TYR A 149 -12.88 9.50 18.02
N ASP A 150 -13.50 8.66 17.21
CA ASP A 150 -13.31 7.22 17.25
C ASP A 150 -12.04 6.78 16.50
N GLU A 151 -11.70 5.52 16.64
CA GLU A 151 -10.52 4.92 16.02
C GLU A 151 -10.53 4.99 14.49
N LEU A 152 -11.71 4.81 13.88
CA LEU A 152 -11.87 4.87 12.43
C LEU A 152 -11.63 6.28 11.88
N PHE A 153 -12.15 7.29 12.59
CA PHE A 153 -11.90 8.68 12.23
C PHE A 153 -10.42 9.02 12.36
N LEU A 154 -9.78 8.64 13.48
CA LEU A 154 -8.37 8.90 13.71
C LEU A 154 -7.49 8.23 12.64
N LYS A 155 -7.82 6.97 12.27
CA LYS A 155 -7.11 6.24 11.20
C LYS A 155 -7.25 6.95 9.85
N ASN A 156 -8.46 7.27 9.45
CA ASN A 156 -8.72 7.95 8.19
C ASN A 156 -8.06 9.34 8.13
N TYR A 157 -8.10 10.07 9.24
CA TYR A 157 -7.44 11.37 9.36
C TYR A 157 -5.91 11.23 9.28
N GLY A 158 -5.34 10.26 9.99
CA GLY A 158 -3.91 9.94 9.94
C GLY A 158 -3.44 9.63 8.52
N THR A 159 -4.14 8.70 7.86
CA THR A 159 -3.83 8.30 6.48
C THR A 159 -3.89 9.48 5.51
N THR A 160 -4.92 10.30 5.59
CA THR A 160 -5.14 11.38 4.60
C THR A 160 -4.29 12.62 4.85
N GLN A 161 -3.91 12.92 6.09
CA GLN A 161 -3.23 14.17 6.44
C GLN A 161 -1.74 13.99 6.75
N PHE A 162 -1.37 12.91 7.43
CA PHE A 162 0.00 12.74 7.91
C PHE A 162 0.86 11.85 7.04
N VAL A 163 0.34 10.70 6.59
CA VAL A 163 1.15 9.69 5.88
C VAL A 163 1.78 10.25 4.61
N ASP A 164 0.98 10.89 3.77
CA ASP A 164 1.48 11.50 2.54
C ASP A 164 2.44 12.66 2.77
N ALA A 165 2.27 13.40 3.86
CA ALA A 165 3.17 14.48 4.23
C ALA A 165 4.51 13.94 4.73
N LEU A 166 4.48 12.89 5.56
CA LEU A 166 5.67 12.25 6.10
C LEU A 166 6.49 11.52 5.03
N LYS A 167 5.84 10.82 4.10
CA LYS A 167 6.52 10.16 2.96
C LYS A 167 7.29 11.12 2.04
N ARG A 168 7.00 12.42 2.11
CA ARG A 168 7.72 13.46 1.32
C ARG A 168 8.93 14.05 2.05
N VAL A 169 9.16 13.64 3.30
CA VAL A 169 10.31 14.12 4.07
C VAL A 169 11.55 13.32 3.66
N ASP A 170 12.63 14.03 3.33
CA ASP A 170 13.90 13.39 2.98
C ASP A 170 14.39 12.50 4.12
N GLY A 171 14.76 11.26 3.79
CA GLY A 171 15.22 10.27 4.75
C GLY A 171 14.11 9.36 5.30
N VAL A 172 12.85 9.58 4.95
CA VAL A 172 11.74 8.67 5.25
C VAL A 172 11.51 7.74 4.07
N SER A 173 11.78 6.46 4.26
CA SER A 173 11.56 5.44 3.21
C SER A 173 10.14 4.88 3.22
N GLU A 174 9.60 4.65 4.41
CA GLU A 174 8.29 4.05 4.59
C GLU A 174 7.57 4.61 5.82
N VAL A 175 6.25 4.70 5.75
CA VAL A 175 5.38 5.05 6.87
C VAL A 175 4.33 3.97 7.00
N ASN A 176 4.44 3.16 8.04
CA ASN A 176 3.53 2.07 8.35
C ASN A 176 2.45 2.51 9.32
N GLU A 177 1.22 2.21 9.00
CA GLU A 177 0.06 2.58 9.80
C GLU A 177 -0.58 1.35 10.43
N TYR A 178 -0.84 1.43 11.72
CA TYR A 178 -1.56 0.40 12.46
C TYR A 178 -2.93 0.91 12.88
N GLY A 179 -3.95 0.15 12.60
CA GLY A 179 -5.34 0.46 12.95
C GLY A 179 -6.30 -0.03 11.87
N PRO A 180 -7.60 -0.10 12.18
CA PRO A 180 -8.59 -0.60 11.27
C PRO A 180 -8.89 0.41 10.16
N ASP A 181 -8.86 -0.04 8.92
CA ASP A 181 -9.30 0.76 7.78
C ASP A 181 -10.82 0.93 7.81
N LEU A 182 -11.29 2.11 7.40
CA LEU A 182 -12.70 2.36 7.17
C LEU A 182 -13.17 1.58 5.94
N SER A 183 -14.25 0.82 6.11
CA SER A 183 -14.88 0.12 5.02
C SER A 183 -16.40 0.19 5.12
N LEU A 184 -17.07 -0.07 4.01
CA LEU A 184 -18.50 -0.26 3.99
C LEU A 184 -18.78 -1.76 4.08
N ARG A 185 -19.47 -2.17 5.16
CA ARG A 185 -19.81 -3.56 5.47
C ARG A 185 -21.22 -3.88 5.01
N VAL A 186 -21.37 -5.02 4.35
CA VAL A 186 -22.67 -5.55 3.92
C VAL A 186 -22.92 -6.86 4.66
N TRP A 187 -23.84 -6.83 5.61
CA TRP A 187 -24.25 -7.99 6.40
C TRP A 187 -25.43 -8.67 5.73
N LEU A 188 -25.14 -9.77 5.03
CA LEU A 188 -26.14 -10.54 4.30
C LEU A 188 -26.99 -11.37 5.24
N ASP A 189 -28.30 -11.41 5.02
CA ASP A 189 -29.24 -12.28 5.72
C ASP A 189 -29.44 -13.58 4.92
N PRO A 190 -28.92 -14.74 5.38
CA PRO A 190 -28.99 -15.99 4.63
C PRO A 190 -30.43 -16.47 4.38
N MET A 191 -31.34 -16.17 5.31
CA MET A 191 -32.75 -16.61 5.17
C MET A 191 -33.45 -15.83 4.06
N LYS A 192 -33.27 -14.51 4.04
CA LYS A 192 -33.83 -13.64 3.00
C LYS A 192 -33.20 -13.92 1.63
N MET A 193 -31.89 -14.23 1.58
CA MET A 193 -31.21 -14.64 0.35
C MET A 193 -31.80 -15.93 -0.21
N ALA A 194 -31.97 -16.95 0.64
CA ALA A 194 -32.57 -18.23 0.25
C ALA A 194 -34.01 -18.08 -0.26
N GLN A 195 -34.84 -17.25 0.41
CA GLN A 195 -36.21 -16.95 -0.03
C GLN A 195 -36.29 -16.33 -1.42
N ASN A 196 -35.26 -15.53 -1.80
CA ASN A 196 -35.18 -14.86 -3.10
C ASN A 196 -34.35 -15.64 -4.12
N GLY A 197 -33.80 -16.82 -3.79
CA GLY A 197 -32.98 -17.65 -4.63
C GLY A 197 -31.67 -16.95 -5.02
N LEU A 198 -31.04 -16.22 -4.08
CA LEU A 198 -29.79 -15.51 -4.28
C LEU A 198 -28.64 -16.19 -3.54
N THR A 199 -27.48 -16.18 -4.15
CA THR A 199 -26.19 -16.59 -3.54
C THR A 199 -25.34 -15.36 -3.17
N ALA A 200 -24.34 -15.54 -2.31
CA ALA A 200 -23.38 -14.47 -2.01
C ALA A 200 -22.62 -14.02 -3.25
N ALA A 201 -22.38 -14.91 -4.20
CA ALA A 201 -21.74 -14.60 -5.47
C ALA A 201 -22.61 -13.66 -6.34
N ASP A 202 -23.92 -13.85 -6.36
CA ASP A 202 -24.86 -12.98 -7.07
C ASP A 202 -24.85 -11.57 -6.50
N VAL A 203 -24.83 -11.45 -5.18
CA VAL A 203 -24.74 -10.15 -4.48
C VAL A 203 -23.40 -9.46 -4.79
N LYS A 204 -22.28 -10.20 -4.71
CA LYS A 204 -20.94 -9.67 -5.05
C LYS A 204 -20.91 -9.18 -6.50
N SER A 205 -21.47 -9.94 -7.43
CA SER A 205 -21.53 -9.58 -8.85
C SER A 205 -22.38 -8.32 -9.08
N ALA A 206 -23.55 -8.22 -8.42
CA ALA A 206 -24.42 -7.05 -8.52
C ALA A 206 -23.73 -5.78 -7.97
N ILE A 207 -23.06 -5.88 -6.82
CA ILE A 207 -22.27 -4.76 -6.26
C ILE A 207 -21.16 -4.35 -7.23
N SER A 208 -20.38 -5.30 -7.74
CA SER A 208 -19.27 -5.02 -8.64
C SER A 208 -19.73 -4.36 -9.95
N SER A 209 -20.88 -4.78 -10.50
CA SER A 209 -21.41 -4.24 -11.74
C SER A 209 -21.99 -2.84 -11.63
N GLN A 210 -22.53 -2.48 -10.45
CA GLN A 210 -23.17 -1.18 -10.22
C GLN A 210 -22.29 -0.17 -9.49
N ASN A 211 -21.22 -0.62 -8.82
CA ASN A 211 -20.24 0.24 -8.15
C ASN A 211 -19.00 0.46 -9.01
N ILE A 212 -19.19 0.90 -10.24
CA ILE A 212 -18.11 1.18 -11.19
C ILE A 212 -18.08 2.66 -11.58
N GLN A 213 -16.91 3.12 -11.93
CA GLN A 213 -16.72 4.43 -12.55
C GLN A 213 -16.40 4.21 -14.04
N ALA A 214 -17.43 4.33 -14.87
CA ALA A 214 -17.26 4.20 -16.31
C ALA A 214 -17.14 5.57 -16.98
N PRO A 215 -16.20 5.78 -17.90
CA PRO A 215 -16.19 6.95 -18.75
C PRO A 215 -17.36 6.87 -19.74
N VAL A 216 -18.18 7.90 -19.80
CA VAL A 216 -19.37 7.96 -20.67
C VAL A 216 -19.05 8.62 -22.00
N GLY A 217 -17.90 9.29 -22.10
CA GLY A 217 -17.53 10.08 -23.27
C GLY A 217 -18.12 11.48 -23.26
N SER A 218 -18.22 12.07 -24.42
CA SER A 218 -18.74 13.43 -24.60
C SER A 218 -19.76 13.48 -25.73
N ILE A 219 -20.81 14.26 -25.55
CA ILE A 219 -21.82 14.55 -26.56
C ILE A 219 -21.30 15.69 -27.44
N GLY A 220 -21.36 15.56 -28.75
CA GLY A 220 -20.84 16.57 -29.70
C GLY A 220 -19.34 16.48 -29.98
N ALA A 221 -18.68 15.37 -29.59
CA ALA A 221 -17.29 15.10 -29.99
C ALA A 221 -17.21 14.77 -31.49
N ARG A 222 -16.20 15.31 -32.17
CA ARG A 222 -15.99 15.03 -33.62
C ARG A 222 -15.57 13.55 -33.82
N PRO A 223 -16.00 12.90 -34.94
CA PRO A 223 -16.73 13.46 -36.08
C PRO A 223 -18.26 13.54 -35.86
N THR A 224 -18.87 14.69 -36.14
CA THR A 224 -20.31 14.91 -36.13
C THR A 224 -20.80 15.24 -37.51
N GLU A 225 -22.03 14.85 -37.86
CA GLU A 225 -22.66 15.17 -39.15
C GLU A 225 -23.03 16.65 -39.28
N ASN A 226 -23.14 17.35 -38.13
CA ASN A 226 -23.46 18.78 -38.04
C ASN A 226 -22.33 19.53 -37.39
N ASP A 227 -22.09 20.78 -37.82
CA ASP A 227 -21.10 21.69 -37.18
C ASP A 227 -21.61 22.13 -35.81
N GLN A 228 -21.36 21.29 -34.81
CA GLN A 228 -21.64 21.62 -33.40
C GLN A 228 -20.48 22.40 -32.82
N GLU A 229 -20.78 23.61 -32.28
CA GLU A 229 -19.79 24.47 -31.63
C GLU A 229 -19.47 24.08 -30.19
N PHE A 230 -20.31 23.25 -29.56
CA PHE A 230 -20.19 22.88 -28.14
C PHE A 230 -20.09 21.38 -27.95
N GLN A 231 -19.14 21.00 -27.10
CA GLN A 231 -18.96 19.62 -26.64
C GLN A 231 -19.29 19.56 -25.13
N TYR A 232 -20.16 18.63 -24.75
CA TYR A 232 -20.53 18.41 -23.36
C TYR A 232 -19.95 17.08 -22.87
N SER A 233 -19.12 17.11 -21.82
CA SER A 233 -18.67 15.90 -21.17
C SER A 233 -19.81 15.29 -20.36
N ALA A 234 -20.20 14.07 -20.72
CA ALA A 234 -21.17 13.32 -19.93
C ALA A 234 -20.49 12.74 -18.69
N ARG A 235 -21.12 12.88 -17.52
CA ARG A 235 -20.66 12.24 -16.28
C ARG A 235 -21.78 11.35 -15.77
N LEU A 236 -21.46 10.09 -15.51
CA LEU A 236 -22.30 9.22 -14.69
C LEU A 236 -22.02 9.49 -13.22
N GLN A 237 -23.01 9.18 -12.38
CA GLN A 237 -22.76 8.99 -10.96
C GLN A 237 -21.63 7.97 -10.83
N GLY A 238 -20.54 8.35 -10.19
CA GLY A 238 -19.37 7.49 -10.03
C GLY A 238 -19.60 6.35 -9.05
N ARG A 239 -18.52 5.90 -8.40
CA ARG A 239 -18.63 4.91 -7.34
C ARG A 239 -19.58 5.37 -6.25
N LEU A 240 -20.39 4.45 -5.77
CA LEU A 240 -21.30 4.66 -4.65
C LEU A 240 -20.51 5.01 -3.39
N LYS A 241 -21.03 5.97 -2.61
CA LYS A 241 -20.31 6.51 -1.45
C LYS A 241 -21.07 6.35 -0.14
N THR A 242 -22.39 6.30 -0.17
CA THR A 242 -23.22 6.28 1.03
C THR A 242 -23.86 4.92 1.26
N GLU A 243 -24.21 4.64 2.51
CA GLU A 243 -24.96 3.42 2.90
C GLU A 243 -26.27 3.30 2.12
N GLU A 244 -26.94 4.44 1.89
CA GLU A 244 -28.21 4.50 1.16
C GLU A 244 -28.02 4.15 -0.33
N GLU A 245 -26.98 4.70 -0.97
CA GLU A 245 -26.65 4.39 -2.36
C GLU A 245 -26.36 2.90 -2.53
N PHE A 246 -25.59 2.30 -1.64
CA PHE A 246 -25.32 0.86 -1.65
C PHE A 246 -26.58 0.05 -1.37
N GLY A 247 -27.42 0.49 -0.42
CA GLY A 247 -28.69 -0.14 -0.12
C GLY A 247 -29.65 -0.18 -1.32
N ASN A 248 -29.55 0.78 -2.23
CA ASN A 248 -30.38 0.87 -3.43
C ASN A 248 -29.87 0.03 -4.62
N ILE A 249 -28.72 -0.67 -4.50
CA ILE A 249 -28.25 -1.61 -5.53
C ILE A 249 -29.34 -2.63 -5.85
N VAL A 250 -29.63 -2.80 -7.14
CA VAL A 250 -30.63 -3.76 -7.61
C VAL A 250 -29.97 -5.14 -7.74
N LEU A 251 -30.51 -6.12 -7.02
CA LEU A 251 -30.02 -7.50 -7.05
C LEU A 251 -30.79 -8.35 -8.07
N LYS A 252 -32.11 -8.15 -8.16
CA LYS A 252 -32.97 -8.93 -9.05
C LYS A 252 -34.17 -8.12 -9.47
N ASN A 253 -34.66 -8.38 -10.68
CA ASN A 253 -35.92 -7.86 -11.18
C ASN A 253 -36.88 -9.03 -11.41
N ASN A 254 -37.92 -9.11 -10.62
CA ASN A 254 -38.99 -10.10 -10.74
C ASN A 254 -40.25 -9.44 -11.33
N ASN A 255 -40.42 -9.50 -12.67
CA ASN A 255 -41.59 -8.98 -13.36
C ASN A 255 -41.95 -7.53 -12.99
N GLY A 256 -40.92 -6.66 -12.89
CA GLY A 256 -41.09 -5.25 -12.55
C GLY A 256 -40.97 -4.91 -11.06
N GLN A 257 -40.91 -5.90 -10.20
CA GLN A 257 -40.61 -5.71 -8.78
C GLN A 257 -39.09 -5.81 -8.57
N LEU A 258 -38.46 -4.69 -8.22
CA LEU A 258 -37.02 -4.60 -7.98
C LEU A 258 -36.72 -5.04 -6.53
N LEU A 259 -35.79 -5.99 -6.39
CA LEU A 259 -35.22 -6.39 -5.11
C LEU A 259 -33.91 -5.63 -4.92
N HIS A 260 -33.80 -4.87 -3.84
CA HIS A 260 -32.63 -4.07 -3.52
C HIS A 260 -31.76 -4.75 -2.45
N LEU A 261 -30.50 -4.33 -2.37
CA LEU A 261 -29.56 -4.86 -1.37
C LEU A 261 -30.08 -4.65 0.07
N ARG A 262 -30.69 -3.51 0.38
CA ARG A 262 -31.27 -3.21 1.69
C ARG A 262 -32.37 -4.19 2.13
N ASP A 263 -33.02 -4.87 1.19
CA ASP A 263 -34.10 -5.79 1.49
C ASP A 263 -33.58 -7.11 2.08
N ILE A 264 -32.34 -7.50 1.73
CA ILE A 264 -31.69 -8.74 2.15
C ILE A 264 -30.42 -8.54 2.99
N ALA A 265 -29.98 -7.30 3.16
CA ALA A 265 -28.73 -6.98 3.86
C ALA A 265 -28.85 -5.69 4.66
N ARG A 266 -28.02 -5.59 5.71
CA ARG A 266 -27.73 -4.36 6.41
C ARG A 266 -26.43 -3.81 5.88
N VAL A 267 -26.41 -2.54 5.51
CA VAL A 267 -25.24 -1.82 5.02
C VAL A 267 -24.85 -0.78 6.06
N GLU A 268 -23.58 -0.78 6.48
CA GLU A 268 -23.09 0.17 7.47
C GLU A 268 -21.60 0.45 7.27
N TYR A 269 -21.15 1.63 7.67
CA TYR A 269 -19.72 1.92 7.80
C TYR A 269 -19.16 1.20 9.02
N GLY A 270 -17.96 0.65 8.89
CA GLY A 270 -17.31 -0.03 9.99
C GLY A 270 -15.85 -0.34 9.71
N LYS A 271 -15.24 -1.04 10.63
CA LYS A 271 -13.85 -1.52 10.49
C LYS A 271 -13.77 -2.58 9.40
N ARG A 272 -12.76 -2.49 8.56
CA ARG A 272 -12.48 -3.53 7.55
C ARG A 272 -12.13 -4.87 8.21
N SER A 273 -11.35 -4.81 9.30
CA SER A 273 -10.94 -5.95 10.10
C SER A 273 -10.91 -5.55 11.57
N ASP A 274 -11.21 -6.47 12.47
CA ASP A 274 -11.11 -6.28 13.92
C ASP A 274 -9.79 -6.81 14.50
N GLY A 275 -8.86 -7.25 13.64
CA GLY A 275 -7.62 -7.92 14.02
C GLY A 275 -6.57 -7.03 14.69
N VAL A 276 -6.65 -5.69 14.52
CA VAL A 276 -5.66 -4.76 15.06
C VAL A 276 -6.34 -3.66 15.87
N VAL A 277 -5.99 -3.56 17.14
CA VAL A 277 -6.45 -2.48 18.04
C VAL A 277 -5.22 -1.86 18.70
N GLY A 278 -4.94 -0.60 18.40
CA GLY A 278 -3.88 0.16 19.06
C GLY A 278 -4.40 0.85 20.31
N ARG A 279 -3.64 0.76 21.41
CA ARG A 279 -3.93 1.51 22.66
C ARG A 279 -2.65 2.07 23.25
N LEU A 280 -2.71 3.33 23.70
CA LEU A 280 -1.68 3.95 24.50
C LEU A 280 -2.30 4.33 25.85
N ASP A 281 -1.73 3.82 26.95
CA ASP A 281 -2.22 4.04 28.32
C ASP A 281 -3.73 3.68 28.48
N GLY A 282 -4.20 2.66 27.77
CA GLY A 282 -5.60 2.23 27.79
C GLY A 282 -6.55 3.05 26.91
N ILE A 283 -6.11 4.16 26.36
CA ILE A 283 -6.86 5.01 25.42
C ILE A 283 -6.69 4.44 24.00
N LEU A 284 -7.78 4.38 23.25
CA LEU A 284 -7.73 4.01 21.84
C LEU A 284 -6.80 4.97 21.09
N SER A 285 -5.81 4.44 20.43
CA SER A 285 -4.84 5.20 19.68
C SER A 285 -4.55 4.55 18.33
N LEU A 286 -4.13 5.38 17.40
CA LEU A 286 -3.48 4.96 16.19
C LEU A 286 -1.98 5.05 16.41
N ILE A 287 -1.26 3.95 16.25
CA ILE A 287 0.20 3.91 16.38
C ILE A 287 0.78 3.92 14.98
N HIS A 288 1.69 4.87 14.73
CA HIS A 288 2.43 4.98 13.48
C HIS A 288 3.90 4.77 13.72
N ILE A 289 4.54 4.17 12.75
CA ILE A 289 5.95 3.85 12.79
C ILE A 289 6.62 4.40 11.55
#